data_4a211c1fdfff4179c2d8d8a6834d1754
#
_entry.id   4a211c1fdfff4179c2d8d8a6834d1754
#
_cell.length_a   1.000
_cell.length_b   1.000
_cell.length_c   1.000
_cell.angle_alpha   90.00
_cell.angle_beta   90.00
_cell.angle_gamma   90.00
#
_symmetry.space_group_name_H-M   'P 1'
#
loop_
_entity.id
_entity.type
_entity.pdbx_description
1 polymer ?
#
loop_
_entity_poly.entity_id
_entity_poly.type
_entity_poly.pdbx_seq_one_letter_code
_entity_poly.pdbx_strand_id
1 'polypeptide(L)'
;MKKLLVIFFVIVATNIFFSAKSIDLPKHYKFPKDYFKGKHYDSVKDFLLIATEKIRDSRFEKTVIIMLEHDKKGAIGIVINKPIGKITLGSFISKVDDRSINKKELYDIKIPVYWGGPVDDHKMLILHSKDYKNKSTKVYDNLSTSNDLTTLVAIAEKRGPQKSLVVLGLAAWNIGQLDGEIELERWTLSESSMDLIFEVEDNKKWIKAINESFIRL
;
A
#
# COMPACT_ATOMS: atom_id res chain seq x y z
N MET A 1 -15.99 -41.40 25.66
CA MET A 1 -16.78 -40.32 25.02
C MET A 1 -16.03 -39.01 25.23
N LYS A 2 -15.20 -38.58 24.28
CA LYS A 2 -14.48 -37.31 24.34
C LYS A 2 -15.31 -36.26 23.57
N LYS A 3 -15.78 -35.23 24.29
CA LYS A 3 -16.53 -34.10 23.71
C LYS A 3 -15.55 -33.24 22.93
N LEU A 4 -15.77 -33.17 21.63
CA LEU A 4 -15.08 -32.26 20.70
C LEU A 4 -15.62 -30.85 20.93
N LEU A 5 -14.77 -29.97 21.45
CA LEU A 5 -15.07 -28.56 21.65
C LEU A 5 -14.81 -27.84 20.31
N VAL A 6 -15.87 -27.56 19.57
CA VAL A 6 -15.79 -26.73 18.35
C VAL A 6 -15.69 -25.29 18.81
N ILE A 7 -14.49 -24.72 18.68
CA ILE A 7 -14.28 -23.27 18.91
C ILE A 7 -14.67 -22.54 17.63
N PHE A 8 -15.86 -21.94 17.67
CA PHE A 8 -16.28 -20.95 16.68
C PHE A 8 -15.39 -19.70 16.82
N PHE A 9 -14.47 -19.49 15.89
CA PHE A 9 -13.80 -18.21 15.74
C PHE A 9 -14.80 -17.22 15.13
N VAL A 10 -15.53 -16.52 16.00
CA VAL A 10 -16.25 -15.31 15.62
C VAL A 10 -15.18 -14.26 15.32
N ILE A 11 -15.06 -13.89 14.04
CA ILE A 11 -14.28 -12.71 13.65
C ILE A 11 -15.03 -11.50 14.16
N VAL A 12 -14.78 -11.14 15.41
CA VAL A 12 -15.12 -9.84 15.93
C VAL A 12 -14.13 -8.88 15.25
N ALA A 13 -14.63 -8.05 14.35
CA ALA A 13 -13.92 -6.88 13.85
C ALA A 13 -13.69 -5.96 15.06
N THR A 14 -12.65 -6.23 15.84
CA THR A 14 -12.18 -5.30 16.83
C THR A 14 -11.58 -4.13 16.08
N ASN A 15 -12.31 -3.01 16.10
CA ASN A 15 -11.76 -1.70 15.82
C ASN A 15 -10.60 -1.47 16.79
N ILE A 16 -9.40 -1.86 16.43
CA ILE A 16 -8.19 -1.44 17.11
C ILE A 16 -7.96 0.01 16.67
N PHE A 17 -8.66 0.92 17.37
CA PHE A 17 -8.29 2.32 17.36
C PHE A 17 -6.92 2.41 18.03
N PHE A 18 -5.85 2.48 17.22
CA PHE A 18 -4.60 3.01 17.70
C PHE A 18 -4.90 4.43 18.17
N SER A 19 -4.79 4.65 19.46
CA SER A 19 -4.80 5.98 20.05
C SER A 19 -3.52 6.72 19.64
N ALA A 20 -3.44 7.08 18.37
CA ALA A 20 -2.58 8.18 17.98
C ALA A 20 -3.20 9.42 18.63
N LYS A 21 -2.43 10.15 19.45
CA LYS A 21 -2.83 11.47 19.94
C LYS A 21 -3.39 12.23 18.76
N SER A 22 -4.69 12.49 18.78
CA SER A 22 -5.35 13.35 17.81
C SER A 22 -4.58 14.68 17.82
N ILE A 23 -4.02 15.04 16.69
CA ILE A 23 -3.53 16.41 16.49
C ILE A 23 -4.82 17.22 16.44
N ASP A 24 -5.06 18.08 17.45
CA ASP A 24 -6.16 19.04 17.42
C ASP A 24 -5.93 19.96 16.21
N LEU A 25 -6.65 19.69 15.13
CA LEU A 25 -6.64 20.54 13.96
C LEU A 25 -7.35 21.85 14.29
N PRO A 26 -6.83 22.99 13.83
CA PRO A 26 -7.48 24.28 14.04
C PRO A 26 -8.93 24.25 13.52
N LYS A 27 -9.88 24.84 14.26
CA LYS A 27 -11.32 24.89 13.92
C LYS A 27 -11.65 25.46 12.53
N HIS A 28 -10.68 25.99 11.81
CA HIS A 28 -10.79 26.57 10.46
C HIS A 28 -10.04 25.78 9.38
N TYR A 29 -9.72 24.50 9.66
CA TYR A 29 -9.07 23.68 8.67
C TYR A 29 -10.00 23.49 7.45
N LYS A 30 -9.70 24.21 6.37
CA LYS A 30 -10.32 24.02 5.07
C LYS A 30 -9.40 23.15 4.22
N PHE A 31 -9.87 21.99 3.88
CA PHE A 31 -9.34 21.18 2.81
C PHE A 31 -9.55 21.88 1.46
N PRO A 32 -8.68 21.73 0.50
CA PRO A 32 -7.23 21.57 0.59
C PRO A 32 -6.52 22.90 0.37
N LYS A 33 -5.35 23.02 0.95
CA LYS A 33 -4.42 24.07 0.56
C LYS A 33 -3.85 23.77 -0.82
N ASP A 34 -3.33 24.81 -1.47
CA ASP A 34 -2.67 24.74 -2.76
C ASP A 34 -1.36 23.95 -2.68
N TYR A 35 -1.45 22.63 -2.60
CA TYR A 35 -0.29 21.75 -2.64
C TYR A 35 0.32 21.65 -4.05
N PHE A 36 -0.29 22.25 -5.07
CA PHE A 36 0.00 22.00 -6.47
C PHE A 36 -0.02 23.26 -7.33
N LYS A 37 0.81 24.26 -7.03
CA LYS A 37 1.00 25.46 -7.86
C LYS A 37 -0.31 26.12 -8.33
N GLY A 38 -1.23 26.38 -7.40
CA GLY A 38 -2.51 27.02 -7.69
C GLY A 38 -3.63 26.06 -8.08
N LYS A 39 -3.41 24.76 -8.05
CA LYS A 39 -4.47 23.77 -8.23
C LYS A 39 -4.92 23.25 -6.86
N HIS A 40 -6.22 23.38 -6.59
CA HIS A 40 -6.83 22.84 -5.38
C HIS A 40 -7.32 21.42 -5.65
N TYR A 41 -6.82 20.45 -4.89
CA TYR A 41 -7.26 19.07 -4.94
C TYR A 41 -7.97 18.72 -3.63
N ASP A 42 -9.16 18.17 -3.73
CA ASP A 42 -9.92 17.70 -2.57
C ASP A 42 -9.35 16.39 -1.99
N SER A 43 -8.36 15.79 -2.64
CA SER A 43 -7.78 14.52 -2.28
C SER A 43 -6.40 14.33 -2.92
N VAL A 44 -5.50 13.66 -2.22
CA VAL A 44 -4.22 13.18 -2.77
C VAL A 44 -4.28 11.72 -3.23
N LYS A 45 -5.48 11.18 -3.36
CA LYS A 45 -5.71 9.86 -3.96
C LYS A 45 -5.11 9.82 -5.37
N ASP A 46 -4.52 8.66 -5.71
CA ASP A 46 -3.83 8.40 -6.98
C ASP A 46 -2.53 9.20 -7.21
N PHE A 47 -2.08 10.00 -6.23
CA PHE A 47 -0.77 10.64 -6.23
C PHE A 47 0.29 9.77 -5.54
N LEU A 48 1.57 10.10 -5.78
CA LEU A 48 2.68 9.61 -4.99
C LEU A 48 2.95 10.59 -3.84
N LEU A 49 3.02 10.04 -2.63
CA LEU A 49 3.43 10.72 -1.42
C LEU A 49 4.90 10.37 -1.16
N ILE A 50 5.76 11.37 -1.06
CA ILE A 50 7.21 11.20 -1.02
C ILE A 50 7.71 11.76 0.30
N ALA A 51 8.41 10.93 1.08
CA ALA A 51 9.00 11.34 2.34
C ALA A 51 10.10 12.39 2.11
N THR A 52 10.01 13.51 2.82
CA THR A 52 11.05 14.54 2.85
C THR A 52 12.04 14.25 3.99
N GLU A 53 13.08 15.07 4.11
CA GLU A 53 14.02 15.00 5.24
C GLU A 53 13.37 15.37 6.59
N LYS A 54 12.19 16.01 6.58
CA LYS A 54 11.42 16.38 7.78
C LYS A 54 10.58 15.23 8.34
N ILE A 55 10.58 14.05 7.69
CA ILE A 55 9.88 12.88 8.20
C ILE A 55 10.45 12.48 9.56
N ARG A 56 9.59 12.18 10.53
CA ARG A 56 10.01 11.85 11.91
C ARG A 56 10.10 10.35 12.19
N ASP A 57 9.28 9.57 11.50
CA ASP A 57 9.29 8.12 11.64
C ASP A 57 10.33 7.53 10.68
N SER A 58 11.41 7.00 11.23
CA SER A 58 12.53 6.44 10.46
C SER A 58 12.12 5.29 9.52
N ARG A 59 11.00 4.60 9.79
CA ARG A 59 10.48 3.56 8.90
C ARG A 59 10.11 4.12 7.54
N PHE A 60 9.67 5.37 7.50
CA PHE A 60 9.28 6.07 6.28
C PHE A 60 10.39 6.90 5.64
N GLU A 61 11.61 6.88 6.19
CA GLU A 61 12.73 7.59 5.58
C GLU A 61 12.96 7.13 4.14
N LYS A 62 13.02 8.09 3.21
CA LYS A 62 13.18 7.85 1.75
C LYS A 62 12.14 6.89 1.17
N THR A 63 10.91 6.92 1.67
CA THR A 63 9.81 6.15 1.08
C THR A 63 9.09 6.91 -0.01
N VAL A 64 8.55 6.14 -0.94
CA VAL A 64 7.56 6.56 -1.94
C VAL A 64 6.31 5.72 -1.71
N ILE A 65 5.16 6.38 -1.58
CA ILE A 65 3.88 5.75 -1.25
C ILE A 65 2.87 6.10 -2.35
N ILE A 66 2.26 5.11 -2.96
CA ILE A 66 1.08 5.34 -3.82
C ILE A 66 -0.16 5.47 -2.95
N MET A 67 -0.90 6.57 -3.09
CA MET A 67 -2.10 6.85 -2.33
C MET A 67 -3.30 6.17 -2.99
N LEU A 68 -3.95 5.28 -2.26
CA LEU A 68 -5.12 4.53 -2.73
C LEU A 68 -6.43 5.20 -2.33
N GLU A 69 -6.47 5.76 -1.13
CA GLU A 69 -7.66 6.43 -0.58
C GLU A 69 -7.24 7.68 0.20
N HIS A 70 -8.02 8.73 0.07
CA HIS A 70 -7.93 9.93 0.88
C HIS A 70 -9.27 10.66 0.87
N ASP A 71 -9.95 10.62 1.99
CA ASP A 71 -11.28 11.22 2.16
C ASP A 71 -11.50 11.66 3.63
N LYS A 72 -12.74 12.00 3.95
CA LYS A 72 -13.16 12.42 5.31
C LYS A 72 -13.02 11.32 6.38
N LYS A 73 -12.65 10.09 6.01
CA LYS A 73 -12.42 8.98 6.95
C LYS A 73 -10.95 8.77 7.25
N GLY A 74 -10.06 9.39 6.48
CA GLY A 74 -8.61 9.28 6.59
C GLY A 74 -7.95 8.98 5.25
N ALA A 75 -6.75 8.41 5.29
CA ALA A 75 -6.00 8.10 4.10
C ALA A 75 -5.35 6.70 4.19
N ILE A 76 -5.21 6.05 3.03
CA ILE A 76 -4.54 4.76 2.87
C ILE A 76 -3.59 4.84 1.69
N GLY A 77 -2.36 4.37 1.91
CA GLY A 77 -1.36 4.26 0.87
C GLY A 77 -0.47 3.03 1.02
N ILE A 78 0.32 2.76 0.01
CA ILE A 78 1.21 1.60 -0.05
C ILE A 78 2.64 2.07 -0.36
N VAL A 79 3.59 1.72 0.50
CA VAL A 79 5.01 1.93 0.24
C VAL A 79 5.45 1.02 -0.90
N ILE A 80 6.12 1.58 -1.93
CA ILE A 80 6.45 0.86 -3.17
C ILE A 80 7.95 0.66 -3.40
N ASN A 81 8.80 1.11 -2.49
CA ASN A 81 10.26 1.10 -2.68
C ASN A 81 11.04 0.53 -1.48
N LYS A 82 10.41 -0.29 -0.64
CA LYS A 82 11.07 -0.96 0.50
C LYS A 82 11.00 -2.49 0.31
N PRO A 83 11.90 -3.10 -0.48
CA PRO A 83 11.97 -4.55 -0.61
C PRO A 83 12.39 -5.17 0.73
N ILE A 84 11.72 -6.25 1.14
CA ILE A 84 12.02 -6.98 2.38
C ILE A 84 12.52 -8.40 2.12
N GLY A 85 12.60 -8.81 0.86
CA GLY A 85 13.15 -10.09 0.46
C GLY A 85 12.30 -10.84 -0.56
N LYS A 86 12.46 -12.17 -0.57
CA LYS A 86 11.69 -13.08 -1.43
C LYS A 86 11.06 -14.16 -0.59
N ILE A 87 9.78 -14.45 -0.82
CA ILE A 87 9.03 -15.51 -0.15
C ILE A 87 8.63 -16.55 -1.20
N THR A 88 8.69 -17.83 -0.89
CA THR A 88 8.24 -18.87 -1.80
C THR A 88 6.71 -18.87 -1.91
N LEU A 89 6.19 -19.16 -3.09
CA LEU A 89 4.72 -19.26 -3.28
C LEU A 89 4.11 -20.31 -2.34
N GLY A 90 4.81 -21.42 -2.09
CA GLY A 90 4.37 -22.43 -1.14
C GLY A 90 4.18 -21.90 0.28
N SER A 91 5.01 -20.93 0.71
CA SER A 91 4.85 -20.27 2.02
C SER A 91 3.59 -19.40 2.10
N PHE A 92 3.13 -18.81 1.00
CA PHE A 92 1.85 -18.11 0.94
C PHE A 92 0.68 -19.11 0.97
N ILE A 93 0.74 -20.17 0.18
CA ILE A 93 -0.30 -21.21 0.09
C ILE A 93 -0.51 -21.90 1.43
N SER A 94 0.57 -22.23 2.15
CA SER A 94 0.49 -22.92 3.44
C SER A 94 -0.18 -22.10 4.56
N LYS A 95 -0.23 -20.78 4.43
CA LYS A 95 -0.89 -19.89 5.40
C LYS A 95 -2.40 -19.79 5.18
N VAL A 96 -2.87 -20.17 3.98
CA VAL A 96 -4.28 -20.19 3.64
C VAL A 96 -4.64 -21.65 3.45
N ASP A 97 -5.52 -22.20 4.28
CA ASP A 97 -5.98 -23.60 4.17
C ASP A 97 -6.86 -23.80 2.89
N ASP A 98 -6.35 -23.35 1.76
CA ASP A 98 -6.99 -23.48 0.46
C ASP A 98 -6.39 -24.66 -0.31
N ARG A 99 -6.96 -25.84 -0.07
CA ARG A 99 -6.59 -27.08 -0.75
C ARG A 99 -6.92 -27.09 -2.25
N SER A 100 -7.58 -26.06 -2.77
CA SER A 100 -7.91 -25.96 -4.21
C SER A 100 -6.68 -25.67 -5.07
N ILE A 101 -5.61 -25.11 -4.47
CA ILE A 101 -4.35 -24.82 -5.16
C ILE A 101 -3.38 -25.99 -4.98
N ASN A 102 -3.61 -27.05 -5.75
CA ASN A 102 -2.72 -28.23 -5.76
C ASN A 102 -1.71 -28.14 -6.92
N LYS A 103 -0.80 -27.16 -6.86
CA LYS A 103 0.25 -26.92 -7.87
C LYS A 103 1.61 -26.94 -7.23
N LYS A 104 2.04 -28.14 -6.81
CA LYS A 104 3.32 -28.34 -6.10
C LYS A 104 4.53 -27.84 -6.90
N GLU A 105 4.46 -27.88 -8.22
CA GLU A 105 5.50 -27.39 -9.14
C GLU A 105 5.77 -25.88 -9.02
N LEU A 106 4.82 -25.11 -8.47
CA LEU A 106 4.97 -23.68 -8.29
C LEU A 106 5.48 -23.30 -6.89
N TYR A 107 5.55 -24.24 -5.95
CA TYR A 107 5.81 -23.93 -4.53
C TYR A 107 7.18 -23.28 -4.31
N ASP A 108 8.19 -23.64 -5.08
CA ASP A 108 9.55 -23.11 -4.96
C ASP A 108 9.77 -21.76 -5.67
N ILE A 109 8.74 -21.27 -6.40
CA ILE A 109 8.83 -19.96 -7.06
C ILE A 109 8.96 -18.87 -5.99
N LYS A 110 10.04 -18.09 -6.11
CA LYS A 110 10.35 -16.98 -5.20
C LYS A 110 9.70 -15.70 -5.69
N ILE A 111 8.81 -15.15 -4.88
CA ILE A 111 8.08 -13.91 -5.12
C ILE A 111 8.80 -12.78 -4.37
N PRO A 112 9.25 -11.69 -5.05
CA PRO A 112 9.73 -10.49 -4.38
C PRO A 112 8.61 -9.88 -3.54
N VAL A 113 8.94 -9.49 -2.31
CA VAL A 113 7.96 -8.91 -1.37
C VAL A 113 8.50 -7.60 -0.82
N TYR A 114 7.62 -6.64 -0.67
CA TYR A 114 7.89 -5.30 -0.20
C TYR A 114 7.16 -5.03 1.12
N TRP A 115 7.70 -4.15 1.93
CA TRP A 115 6.99 -3.58 3.06
C TRP A 115 6.05 -2.48 2.56
N GLY A 116 4.75 -2.69 2.68
CA GLY A 116 3.71 -1.75 2.24
C GLY A 116 3.36 -0.70 3.30
N GLY A 117 3.72 -0.95 4.56
CA GLY A 117 3.45 -0.08 5.70
C GLY A 117 3.22 -0.84 7.00
N PRO A 118 3.05 -0.14 8.13
CA PRO A 118 3.00 -0.74 9.46
C PRO A 118 1.64 -1.32 9.85
N VAL A 119 0.58 -1.05 9.08
CA VAL A 119 -0.76 -1.52 9.40
C VAL A 119 -1.01 -2.84 8.71
N ASP A 120 -1.53 -3.83 9.44
CA ASP A 120 -1.79 -5.18 8.91
C ASP A 120 -0.55 -5.80 8.22
N ASP A 121 0.63 -5.65 8.78
CA ASP A 121 1.94 -5.97 8.21
C ASP A 121 2.14 -7.45 7.81
N HIS A 122 1.21 -8.31 8.22
CA HIS A 122 1.12 -9.72 7.84
C HIS A 122 0.14 -9.99 6.68
N LYS A 123 -0.67 -9.00 6.27
CA LYS A 123 -1.64 -9.14 5.18
C LYS A 123 -0.99 -8.79 3.85
N MET A 124 -1.18 -9.69 2.89
CA MET A 124 -0.72 -9.51 1.52
C MET A 124 -1.68 -8.61 0.74
N LEU A 125 -1.11 -7.68 -0.01
CA LEU A 125 -1.78 -6.94 -1.08
C LEU A 125 -0.90 -6.98 -2.33
N ILE A 126 -1.50 -7.07 -3.50
CA ILE A 126 -0.83 -7.07 -4.79
C ILE A 126 -1.27 -5.79 -5.52
N LEU A 127 -0.33 -4.85 -5.72
CA LEU A 127 -0.53 -3.76 -6.67
C LEU A 127 -0.24 -4.29 -8.06
N HIS A 128 -1.06 -3.95 -9.05
CA HIS A 128 -0.83 -4.44 -10.40
C HIS A 128 -1.43 -3.56 -11.49
N SER A 129 -0.98 -3.77 -12.73
CA SER A 129 -1.54 -3.15 -13.92
C SER A 129 -2.99 -3.58 -14.17
N LYS A 130 -3.76 -2.75 -14.87
CA LYS A 130 -5.22 -2.92 -15.04
C LYS A 130 -5.62 -3.98 -16.09
N ASP A 131 -4.65 -4.60 -16.74
CA ASP A 131 -4.83 -5.65 -17.74
C ASP A 131 -5.29 -7.01 -17.17
N TYR A 132 -5.32 -7.14 -15.83
CA TYR A 132 -5.80 -8.33 -15.14
C TYR A 132 -6.91 -7.98 -14.17
N LYS A 133 -7.93 -8.85 -14.09
CA LYS A 133 -9.07 -8.68 -13.19
C LYS A 133 -9.62 -10.03 -12.75
N ASN A 134 -9.92 -10.14 -11.46
CA ASN A 134 -10.69 -11.25 -10.87
C ASN A 134 -11.68 -10.72 -9.81
N LYS A 135 -12.27 -11.62 -9.02
CA LYS A 135 -13.30 -11.26 -8.01
C LYS A 135 -12.76 -10.37 -6.88
N SER A 136 -11.46 -10.44 -6.56
CA SER A 136 -10.84 -9.66 -5.49
C SER A 136 -10.25 -8.34 -5.99
N THR A 137 -10.28 -8.08 -7.30
CA THR A 137 -9.66 -6.90 -7.89
C THR A 137 -10.44 -5.64 -7.59
N LYS A 138 -9.79 -4.67 -6.94
CA LYS A 138 -10.24 -3.28 -6.80
C LYS A 138 -9.49 -2.41 -7.80
N VAL A 139 -10.22 -1.66 -8.62
CA VAL A 139 -9.67 -0.82 -9.69
C VAL A 139 -9.58 0.61 -9.21
N TYR A 140 -8.43 1.26 -9.45
CA TYR A 140 -8.15 2.67 -9.25
C TYR A 140 -7.87 3.36 -10.59
N ASP A 141 -7.60 4.66 -10.61
CA ASP A 141 -7.43 5.38 -11.86
C ASP A 141 -6.24 4.87 -12.69
N ASN A 142 -5.10 4.65 -12.05
CA ASN A 142 -3.86 4.25 -12.76
C ASN A 142 -3.47 2.77 -12.56
N LEU A 143 -3.99 2.09 -11.54
CA LEU A 143 -3.62 0.71 -11.20
C LEU A 143 -4.80 -0.09 -10.64
N SER A 144 -4.56 -1.33 -10.30
CA SER A 144 -5.49 -2.18 -9.57
C SER A 144 -4.80 -2.82 -8.37
N THR A 145 -5.60 -3.30 -7.42
CA THR A 145 -5.12 -4.14 -6.33
C THR A 145 -5.92 -5.42 -6.23
N SER A 146 -5.26 -6.48 -5.77
CA SER A 146 -5.88 -7.77 -5.44
C SER A 146 -5.25 -8.30 -4.15
N ASN A 147 -5.99 -9.08 -3.37
CA ASN A 147 -5.52 -9.60 -2.08
C ASN A 147 -5.71 -11.12 -1.93
N ASP A 148 -5.76 -11.83 -3.04
CA ASP A 148 -6.02 -13.27 -3.07
C ASP A 148 -4.85 -14.07 -3.65
N LEU A 149 -4.77 -15.35 -3.27
CA LEU A 149 -3.77 -16.28 -3.76
C LEU A 149 -3.94 -16.61 -5.25
N THR A 150 -5.14 -16.51 -5.80
CA THR A 150 -5.38 -16.83 -7.21
C THR A 150 -4.63 -15.86 -8.11
N THR A 151 -4.60 -14.57 -7.75
CA THR A 151 -3.79 -13.56 -8.45
C THR A 151 -2.29 -13.88 -8.33
N LEU A 152 -1.84 -14.27 -7.13
CA LEU A 152 -0.43 -14.59 -6.91
C LEU A 152 0.01 -15.83 -7.71
N VAL A 153 -0.83 -16.86 -7.77
CA VAL A 153 -0.63 -18.05 -8.61
C VAL A 153 -0.60 -17.66 -10.09
N ALA A 154 -1.52 -16.81 -10.53
CA ALA A 154 -1.55 -16.34 -11.91
C ALA A 154 -0.26 -15.59 -12.31
N ILE A 155 0.30 -14.79 -11.38
CA ILE A 155 1.60 -14.13 -11.57
C ILE A 155 2.72 -15.17 -11.71
N ALA A 156 2.77 -16.18 -10.85
CA ALA A 156 3.76 -17.25 -10.91
C ALA A 156 3.67 -18.06 -12.22
N GLU A 157 2.48 -18.26 -12.74
CA GLU A 157 2.20 -18.93 -14.01
C GLU A 157 2.39 -18.03 -15.25
N LYS A 158 2.79 -16.76 -15.08
CA LYS A 158 2.94 -15.77 -16.16
C LYS A 158 1.67 -15.52 -16.98
N ARG A 159 0.49 -15.72 -16.36
CA ARG A 159 -0.85 -15.40 -16.92
C ARG A 159 -1.61 -14.37 -16.10
N GLY A 160 -0.94 -13.81 -15.11
CA GLY A 160 -1.42 -12.70 -14.27
C GLY A 160 -1.21 -11.34 -14.94
N PRO A 161 -1.30 -10.25 -14.16
CA PRO A 161 -1.02 -8.90 -14.64
C PRO A 161 0.41 -8.78 -15.19
N GLN A 162 0.59 -7.94 -16.19
CA GLN A 162 1.91 -7.68 -16.80
C GLN A 162 2.90 -7.07 -15.81
N LYS A 163 2.40 -6.21 -14.90
CA LYS A 163 3.19 -5.53 -13.89
C LYS A 163 2.56 -5.74 -12.52
N SER A 164 3.39 -6.08 -11.52
CA SER A 164 2.89 -6.29 -10.16
C SER A 164 3.97 -6.07 -9.11
N LEU A 165 3.53 -5.61 -7.93
CA LEU A 165 4.30 -5.58 -6.68
C LEU A 165 3.50 -6.30 -5.60
N VAL A 166 4.12 -7.28 -4.96
CA VAL A 166 3.53 -7.98 -3.81
C VAL A 166 4.02 -7.30 -2.53
N VAL A 167 3.11 -6.76 -1.75
CA VAL A 167 3.43 -6.03 -0.53
C VAL A 167 2.80 -6.68 0.69
N LEU A 168 3.40 -6.48 1.86
CA LEU A 168 2.84 -6.83 3.16
C LEU A 168 2.56 -5.54 3.92
N GLY A 169 1.33 -5.41 4.42
CA GLY A 169 0.86 -4.24 5.14
C GLY A 169 0.54 -3.04 4.25
N LEU A 170 0.13 -1.97 4.90
CA LEU A 170 -0.19 -0.68 4.31
C LEU A 170 0.13 0.48 5.27
N ALA A 171 0.20 1.70 4.74
CA ALA A 171 0.24 2.92 5.52
C ALA A 171 -1.17 3.50 5.64
N ALA A 172 -1.53 3.94 6.83
CA ALA A 172 -2.83 4.54 7.09
C ALA A 172 -2.69 5.77 7.98
N TRP A 173 -3.53 6.74 7.74
CA TRP A 173 -3.62 7.99 8.49
C TRP A 173 -5.06 8.20 8.97
N ASN A 174 -5.21 8.69 10.19
CA ASN A 174 -6.50 9.13 10.69
C ASN A 174 -6.99 10.39 9.97
N ILE A 175 -8.23 10.77 10.23
CA ILE A 175 -8.86 11.98 9.67
C ILE A 175 -7.96 13.19 9.90
N GLY A 176 -7.57 13.89 8.82
CA GLY A 176 -6.77 15.09 8.84
C GLY A 176 -5.29 14.90 9.27
N GLN A 177 -4.87 13.69 9.62
CA GLN A 177 -3.49 13.43 10.04
C GLN A 177 -2.52 13.64 8.86
N LEU A 178 -2.83 13.07 7.69
CA LEU A 178 -1.99 13.21 6.50
C LEU A 178 -1.86 14.67 6.09
N ASP A 179 -2.97 15.41 6.12
CA ASP A 179 -2.98 16.82 5.77
C ASP A 179 -2.07 17.65 6.68
N GLY A 180 -2.13 17.41 7.98
CA GLY A 180 -1.24 18.05 8.95
C GLY A 180 0.24 17.67 8.72
N GLU A 181 0.52 16.47 8.29
CA GLU A 181 1.88 16.04 7.96
C GLU A 181 2.39 16.67 6.65
N ILE A 182 1.52 16.85 5.66
CA ILE A 182 1.85 17.57 4.42
C ILE A 182 2.09 19.06 4.72
N GLU A 183 1.27 19.70 5.56
CA GLU A 183 1.48 21.08 6.00
C GLU A 183 2.80 21.31 6.73
N LEU A 184 3.25 20.30 7.48
CA LEU A 184 4.56 20.31 8.14
C LEU A 184 5.70 19.93 7.20
N GLU A 185 5.42 19.83 5.90
CA GLU A 185 6.36 19.46 4.85
C GLU A 185 7.09 18.14 5.10
N ARG A 186 6.46 17.20 5.85
CA ARG A 186 7.00 15.85 6.04
C ARG A 186 6.88 15.01 4.79
N TRP A 187 5.90 15.35 3.98
CA TRP A 187 5.61 14.74 2.70
C TRP A 187 5.54 15.79 1.61
N THR A 188 6.04 15.45 0.43
CA THR A 188 5.73 16.14 -0.82
C THR A 188 5.00 15.21 -1.77
N LEU A 189 4.48 15.73 -2.84
CA LEU A 189 3.60 15.01 -3.76
C LEU A 189 4.16 15.06 -5.18
N SER A 190 3.91 13.99 -5.94
CA SER A 190 4.15 13.91 -7.38
C SER A 190 3.00 13.18 -8.05
N GLU A 191 2.78 13.42 -9.33
CA GLU A 191 1.88 12.59 -10.13
C GLU A 191 2.37 11.15 -10.15
N SER A 192 1.43 10.20 -10.08
CA SER A 192 1.79 8.79 -10.18
C SER A 192 2.04 8.40 -11.63
N SER A 193 3.07 7.60 -11.87
CA SER A 193 3.32 6.98 -13.17
C SER A 193 3.56 5.48 -13.02
N MET A 194 3.10 4.71 -14.00
CA MET A 194 3.30 3.26 -14.03
C MET A 194 4.79 2.89 -14.10
N ASP A 195 5.58 3.71 -14.77
CA ASP A 195 7.03 3.56 -14.84
C ASP A 195 7.67 3.68 -13.45
N LEU A 196 7.35 4.72 -12.71
CA LEU A 196 7.91 4.93 -11.38
C LEU A 196 7.46 3.85 -10.40
N ILE A 197 6.21 3.39 -10.49
CA ILE A 197 5.68 2.37 -9.59
C ILE A 197 6.33 1.01 -9.85
N PHE A 198 6.47 0.57 -11.11
CA PHE A 198 6.78 -0.81 -11.44
C PHE A 198 8.15 -1.04 -12.10
N GLU A 199 8.73 -0.03 -12.78
CA GLU A 199 9.92 -0.23 -13.63
C GLU A 199 11.19 0.37 -13.03
N VAL A 200 11.07 1.49 -12.31
CA VAL A 200 12.23 2.15 -11.71
C VAL A 200 12.80 1.27 -10.59
N GLU A 201 14.13 1.12 -10.55
CA GLU A 201 14.83 0.42 -9.48
C GLU A 201 14.48 1.01 -8.08
N ASP A 202 14.27 0.16 -7.09
CA ASP A 202 13.74 0.56 -5.77
C ASP A 202 14.59 1.63 -5.08
N ASN A 203 15.91 1.54 -5.20
CA ASN A 203 16.85 2.50 -4.62
C ASN A 203 16.87 3.86 -5.36
N LYS A 204 16.35 3.92 -6.59
CA LYS A 204 16.25 5.13 -7.42
C LYS A 204 14.87 5.77 -7.36
N LYS A 205 13.83 5.04 -6.93
CA LYS A 205 12.45 5.54 -6.90
C LYS A 205 12.33 6.84 -6.12
N TRP A 206 12.92 6.89 -4.93
CA TRP A 206 12.80 8.08 -4.07
C TRP A 206 13.43 9.31 -4.71
N ILE A 207 14.68 9.21 -5.20
CA ILE A 207 15.36 10.37 -5.81
C ILE A 207 14.68 10.82 -7.11
N LYS A 208 14.14 9.86 -7.89
CA LYS A 208 13.37 10.21 -9.08
C LYS A 208 12.09 10.93 -8.70
N ALA A 209 11.31 10.38 -7.75
CA ALA A 209 10.05 10.95 -7.30
C ALA A 209 10.24 12.35 -6.68
N ILE A 210 11.28 12.57 -5.86
CA ILE A 210 11.54 13.87 -5.24
C ILE A 210 11.89 14.93 -6.28
N ASN A 211 12.65 14.58 -7.32
CA ASN A 211 13.01 15.48 -8.40
C ASN A 211 11.81 15.86 -9.30
N GLU A 212 10.83 14.98 -9.39
CA GLU A 212 9.59 15.18 -10.13
C GLU A 212 8.48 15.80 -9.26
N SER A 213 8.74 16.00 -7.96
CA SER A 213 7.74 16.51 -7.03
C SER A 213 7.36 17.97 -7.29
N PHE A 214 6.14 18.32 -6.89
CA PHE A 214 5.59 19.67 -7.07
C PHE A 214 6.26 20.71 -6.18
N ILE A 215 6.80 20.29 -5.05
CA ILE A 215 7.57 21.15 -4.14
C ILE A 215 9.05 20.81 -4.36
N ARG A 216 9.76 21.69 -5.02
CA ARG A 216 11.23 21.62 -5.05
C ARG A 216 11.73 22.05 -3.67
N LEU A 217 12.34 21.13 -2.96
CA LEU A 217 13.04 21.37 -1.70
C LEU A 217 14.28 22.23 -1.93
#